data_b9a17da33258c81ef0c0d825d7ed90bc
#
_entry.id   b9a17da33258c81ef0c0d825d7ed90bc
#
_cell.length_a   1.000
_cell.length_b   1.000
_cell.length_c   1.000
_cell.angle_alpha   90.00
_cell.angle_beta   90.00
_cell.angle_gamma   90.00
#
_symmetry.space_group_name_H-M   'P 1'
#
loop_
_entity.id
_entity.type
_entity.pdbx_description
1 polymer ?
#
loop_
_entity_poly.entity_id
_entity_poly.type
_entity_poly.pdbx_seq_one_letter_code
_entity_poly.pdbx_strand_id
1 'polypeptide(L)'
;MAATYSTTASIRDDAXFAXNTYIVDASIDIQRTRAYALINSYVGTRYTVPSLADSNFIGSPASQLLESIEITLGGAYLLIKEYGPAGRDTDKDXYRRLEDVKILLSEIRDGKISLFGNDGHLLPTVQQEDQSSGTIRAYTTDEPPRFSVDDNF
;
A
#
# COMPACT_ATOMS: atom_id res chain seq x y z
N MET A 1 7.37 0.53 -19.71
CA MET A 1 7.53 0.58 -18.25
C MET A 1 6.24 0.98 -17.59
N ALA A 2 5.81 0.20 -16.64
CA ALA A 2 4.55 0.51 -15.97
C ALA A 2 4.74 1.71 -15.04
N ALA A 3 3.73 2.52 -14.92
CA ALA A 3 3.77 3.62 -13.97
C ALA A 3 3.59 3.06 -12.54
N THR A 4 4.35 3.60 -11.62
CA THR A 4 4.25 3.25 -10.21
C THR A 4 4.40 4.53 -9.40
N TYR A 5 4.50 4.38 -8.08
CA TYR A 5 4.59 5.56 -7.22
C TYR A 5 5.96 6.23 -7.30
N SER A 6 7.01 5.50 -7.67
CA SER A 6 8.37 6.04 -7.65
C SER A 6 9.03 5.90 -9.02
N THR A 7 10.32 6.21 -9.09
CA THR A 7 11.09 6.05 -10.32
C THR A 7 12.23 5.06 -10.10
N THR A 8 12.76 4.53 -11.19
CA THR A 8 13.92 3.65 -11.09
C THR A 8 15.12 4.42 -10.51
N ALA A 9 15.24 5.69 -10.84
CA ALA A 9 16.35 6.48 -10.34
C ALA A 9 16.30 6.64 -8.82
N SER A 10 15.10 6.87 -8.27
CA SER A 10 15.03 7.04 -6.82
C SER A 10 15.32 5.73 -6.08
N ILE A 11 14.91 4.61 -6.64
CA ILE A 11 15.23 3.33 -6.04
C ILE A 11 16.72 3.02 -6.14
N ARG A 12 17.31 3.36 -7.29
CA ARG A 12 18.74 3.18 -7.48
C ARG A 12 19.53 3.99 -6.46
N ASP A 13 19.11 5.21 -6.24
CA ASP A 13 19.78 6.08 -5.28
C ASP A 13 19.63 5.55 -3.86
N ASP A 14 18.43 5.12 -3.51
CA ASP A 14 18.17 4.63 -2.16
C ASP A 14 18.99 3.39 -1.84
N ALA A 15 19.24 2.57 -2.84
CA ALA A 15 20.02 1.37 -2.64
C ALA A 15 21.53 1.58 -2.76
N UNK A 16 21.83 2.77 -3.15
CA UNK A 16 23.14 3.06 -3.19
C UNK A 16 23.85 2.66 -4.38
N PHE A 17 23.09 2.57 -5.38
CA PHE A 17 23.70 2.11 -6.62
C PHE A 17 23.74 3.21 -7.67
N ALA A 18 23.72 4.43 -7.28
CA ALA A 18 23.67 5.55 -8.19
C ALA A 18 24.76 5.51 -9.27
N UNK A 19 25.67 4.98 -8.94
CA UNK A 19 26.74 5.00 -9.80
C UNK A 19 27.00 3.76 -10.48
N ASN A 20 26.26 2.97 -10.10
CA ASN A 20 26.57 1.62 -10.60
C ASN A 20 25.97 1.38 -11.96
N THR A 21 26.81 1.20 -12.95
CA THR A 21 26.31 1.02 -14.31
C THR A 21 26.01 -0.43 -14.66
N TYR A 22 26.38 -1.37 -13.80
CA TYR A 22 26.10 -2.78 -14.10
C TYR A 22 24.66 -3.15 -13.78
N ILE A 23 23.99 -2.40 -12.94
CA ILE A 23 22.63 -2.69 -12.59
C ILE A 23 21.72 -1.93 -13.54
N VAL A 24 21.09 -2.65 -14.44
CA VAL A 24 20.31 -2.00 -15.49
C VAL A 24 18.93 -1.63 -14.97
N ASP A 25 18.37 -0.60 -15.58
CA ASP A 25 17.06 -0.10 -15.15
C ASP A 25 15.98 -1.16 -15.22
N ALA A 26 16.06 -2.07 -16.17
CA ALA A 26 15.06 -3.12 -16.26
C ALA A 26 15.04 -4.00 -15.01
N SER A 27 16.21 -4.22 -14.43
CA SER A 27 16.28 -5.00 -13.20
C SER A 27 15.65 -4.26 -12.03
N ILE A 28 15.87 -2.96 -11.99
CA ILE A 28 15.30 -2.12 -10.94
C ILE A 28 13.79 -2.05 -11.12
N ASP A 29 13.35 -1.95 -12.36
CA ASP A 29 11.92 -1.85 -12.63
C ASP A 29 11.16 -3.07 -12.17
N ILE A 30 11.79 -4.24 -12.25
CA ILE A 30 11.17 -5.46 -11.73
C ILE A 30 10.94 -5.33 -10.22
N GLN A 31 11.94 -4.84 -9.50
CA GLN A 31 11.79 -4.70 -8.05
C GLN A 31 10.79 -3.60 -7.70
N ARG A 32 10.78 -2.55 -8.49
CA ARG A 32 9.82 -1.46 -8.32
C ARG A 32 8.39 -1.95 -8.50
N THR A 33 8.16 -2.70 -9.57
CA THR A 33 6.84 -3.25 -9.84
C THR A 33 6.40 -4.21 -8.75
N ARG A 34 7.33 -4.99 -8.24
CA ARG A 34 7.05 -5.91 -7.15
C ARG A 34 6.64 -5.15 -5.88
N ALA A 35 7.36 -4.06 -5.61
CA ALA A 35 7.02 -3.21 -4.46
C ALA A 35 5.64 -2.59 -4.63
N TYR A 36 5.36 -2.08 -5.82
CA TYR A 36 4.07 -1.48 -6.12
C TYR A 36 2.93 -2.47 -5.89
N ALA A 37 3.12 -3.71 -6.32
CA ALA A 37 2.09 -4.72 -6.15
C ALA A 37 1.83 -5.02 -4.67
N LEU A 38 2.90 -5.09 -3.89
CA LEU A 38 2.73 -5.34 -2.46
C LEU A 38 2.02 -4.19 -1.78
N ILE A 39 2.43 -2.97 -2.09
CA ILE A 39 1.80 -1.80 -1.50
C ILE A 39 0.30 -1.81 -1.80
N ASN A 40 -0.04 -2.05 -3.05
CA ASN A 40 -1.45 -2.01 -3.44
C ASN A 40 -2.26 -3.17 -2.85
N SER A 41 -1.62 -4.27 -2.51
CA SER A 41 -2.34 -5.34 -1.84
C SER A 41 -2.76 -4.95 -0.43
N TYR A 42 -2.00 -4.07 0.22
CA TYR A 42 -2.38 -3.56 1.52
C TYR A 42 -3.34 -2.38 1.39
N VAL A 43 -2.99 -1.43 0.53
CA VAL A 43 -3.79 -0.22 0.37
C VAL A 43 -5.17 -0.57 -0.15
N GLY A 44 -5.25 -1.50 -1.10
CA GLY A 44 -6.51 -1.87 -1.71
C GLY A 44 -7.50 -2.54 -0.78
N THR A 45 -7.05 -2.97 0.38
CA THR A 45 -7.96 -3.54 1.37
C THR A 45 -8.86 -2.45 1.95
N ARG A 46 -8.34 -1.24 2.08
CA ARG A 46 -9.08 -0.16 2.71
C ARG A 46 -9.46 0.94 1.72
N TYR A 47 -8.59 1.23 0.78
CA TYR A 47 -8.80 2.34 -0.16
C TYR A 47 -8.95 1.80 -1.57
N THR A 48 -9.67 2.55 -2.39
CA THR A 48 -9.58 2.32 -3.82
C THR A 48 -8.16 2.66 -4.25
N VAL A 49 -7.50 1.75 -4.93
CA VAL A 49 -6.12 1.99 -5.34
C VAL A 49 -6.06 3.29 -6.15
N PRO A 50 -5.22 4.24 -5.74
CA PRO A 50 -5.25 5.55 -6.38
C PRO A 50 -4.81 5.48 -7.84
N SER A 51 -5.48 6.27 -8.66
CA SER A 51 -5.04 6.44 -10.03
C SER A 51 -3.82 7.36 -10.04
N LEU A 52 -2.78 6.92 -10.72
CA LEU A 52 -1.55 7.71 -10.80
C LEU A 52 -1.70 8.96 -11.65
N ALA A 53 -2.83 9.08 -12.35
CA ALA A 53 -3.11 10.27 -13.14
C ALA A 53 -4.07 11.23 -12.45
N ASP A 54 -4.56 10.88 -11.28
CA ASP A 54 -5.56 11.68 -10.57
C ASP A 54 -4.90 12.91 -9.96
N SER A 55 -5.39 14.08 -10.31
CA SER A 55 -4.81 15.33 -9.81
C SER A 55 -4.96 15.48 -8.30
N ASN A 56 -5.97 14.83 -7.72
CA ASN A 56 -6.11 14.87 -6.27
C ASN A 56 -5.08 14.00 -5.57
N PHE A 57 -4.53 13.01 -6.30
CA PHE A 57 -3.53 12.12 -5.73
C PHE A 57 -2.11 12.63 -5.97
N ILE A 58 -1.83 13.13 -7.17
CA ILE A 58 -0.48 13.54 -7.54
C ILE A 58 0.01 14.63 -6.59
N GLY A 59 1.16 14.37 -5.96
CA GLY A 59 1.77 15.33 -5.05
C GLY A 59 1.10 15.43 -3.68
N SER A 60 0.09 14.62 -3.45
CA SER A 60 -0.62 14.65 -2.17
C SER A 60 0.21 14.01 -1.06
N PRO A 61 -0.18 14.20 0.19
CA PRO A 61 0.47 13.48 1.28
C PRO A 61 0.43 11.96 1.08
N ALA A 62 -0.67 11.44 0.57
CA ALA A 62 -0.76 10.01 0.28
C ALA A 62 0.26 9.59 -0.77
N SER A 63 0.35 10.39 -1.84
CA SER A 63 1.30 10.09 -2.91
C SER A 63 2.72 10.07 -2.38
N GLN A 64 3.08 11.05 -1.57
CA GLN A 64 4.44 11.14 -1.04
C GLN A 64 4.74 9.97 -0.11
N LEU A 65 3.79 9.59 0.70
CA LEU A 65 3.99 8.46 1.60
C LEU A 65 4.15 7.16 0.81
N LEU A 66 3.29 6.91 -0.16
CA LEU A 66 3.37 5.68 -0.94
C LEU A 66 4.64 5.64 -1.78
N GLU A 67 5.08 6.80 -2.29
CA GLU A 67 6.35 6.88 -3.00
C GLU A 67 7.50 6.50 -2.09
N SER A 68 7.52 7.06 -0.89
CA SER A 68 8.57 6.77 0.07
C SER A 68 8.61 5.29 0.43
N ILE A 69 7.46 4.71 0.63
CA ILE A 69 7.37 3.28 0.94
C ILE A 69 7.88 2.45 -0.24
N GLU A 70 7.51 2.83 -1.45
CA GLU A 70 7.94 2.07 -2.62
C GLU A 70 9.46 2.18 -2.82
N ILE A 71 10.03 3.35 -2.59
CA ILE A 71 11.47 3.52 -2.71
C ILE A 71 12.19 2.63 -1.70
N THR A 72 11.75 2.65 -0.46
CA THR A 72 12.38 1.84 0.58
C THR A 72 12.25 0.35 0.28
N LEU A 73 11.08 -0.07 -0.14
CA LEU A 73 10.81 -1.47 -0.40
C LEU A 73 11.56 -1.94 -1.64
N GLY A 74 11.51 -1.14 -2.71
CA GLY A 74 12.23 -1.47 -3.94
C GLY A 74 13.73 -1.50 -3.73
N GLY A 75 14.24 -0.55 -2.94
CA GLY A 75 15.65 -0.53 -2.61
C GLY A 75 16.08 -1.76 -1.82
N ALA A 76 15.25 -2.16 -0.86
CA ALA A 76 15.55 -3.36 -0.08
C ALA A 76 15.53 -4.61 -0.97
N TYR A 77 14.54 -4.72 -1.85
CA TYR A 77 14.49 -5.86 -2.77
C TYR A 77 15.72 -5.88 -3.68
N LEU A 78 16.14 -4.71 -4.15
CA LEU A 78 17.30 -4.64 -5.02
C LEU A 78 18.55 -5.06 -4.28
N LEU A 79 18.73 -4.60 -3.05
CA LEU A 79 19.89 -4.98 -2.25
C LEU A 79 19.92 -6.48 -2.00
N ILE A 80 18.78 -7.06 -1.65
CA ILE A 80 18.71 -8.49 -1.41
C ILE A 80 19.02 -9.26 -2.68
N LYS A 81 18.51 -8.79 -3.81
CA LYS A 81 18.76 -9.45 -5.08
C LYS A 81 20.23 -9.41 -5.45
N GLU A 82 20.86 -8.26 -5.28
CA GLU A 82 22.25 -8.11 -5.76
C GLU A 82 23.27 -8.73 -4.82
N TYR A 83 23.02 -8.69 -3.53
CA TYR A 83 24.01 -9.21 -2.58
C TYR A 83 23.63 -10.57 -2.00
N GLY A 84 22.37 -10.97 -2.15
CA GLY A 84 21.96 -12.27 -1.66
C GLY A 84 21.77 -12.30 -0.16
N PRO A 85 21.21 -13.37 0.33
CA PRO A 85 20.90 -13.46 1.76
C PRO A 85 22.10 -13.64 2.67
N ALA A 86 23.25 -14.01 2.13
CA ALA A 86 24.43 -14.24 2.96
C ALA A 86 25.50 -13.18 2.73
N GLY A 87 25.16 -12.12 2.08
CA GLY A 87 26.21 -11.32 1.53
C GLY A 87 26.88 -10.35 2.45
N ARG A 88 26.16 -9.49 3.09
CA ARG A 88 26.79 -8.37 3.76
C ARG A 88 25.98 -7.97 4.99
N ASP A 89 26.57 -7.11 5.78
CA ASP A 89 25.84 -6.53 6.91
C ASP A 89 24.59 -5.79 6.46
N THR A 90 24.60 -5.31 5.22
CA THR A 90 23.43 -4.67 4.66
C THR A 90 22.25 -5.61 4.54
N ASP A 91 22.50 -6.92 4.55
CA ASP A 91 21.40 -7.85 4.48
C ASP A 91 20.47 -7.72 5.67
N LYS A 92 21.04 -7.51 6.82
CA LYS A 92 20.21 -7.32 8.01
C LYS A 92 19.38 -6.08 7.89
N ASP A 93 19.99 -5.08 7.34
CA ASP A 93 19.28 -3.84 7.12
C ASP A 93 18.15 -3.99 6.08
N UNK A 94 18.30 -4.62 5.11
CA UNK A 94 17.45 -4.89 4.20
C UNK A 94 16.28 -5.53 4.62
N TYR A 95 16.51 -6.57 5.48
CA TYR A 95 15.37 -7.29 6.01
C TYR A 95 14.64 -6.46 7.04
N ARG A 96 15.38 -5.70 7.80
CA ARG A 96 14.77 -4.79 8.75
C ARG A 96 13.89 -3.77 8.04
N ARG A 97 14.37 -3.24 6.92
CA ARG A 97 13.57 -2.30 6.14
C ARG A 97 12.27 -2.94 5.66
N LEU A 98 12.34 -4.21 5.25
CA LEU A 98 11.14 -4.91 4.82
C LEU A 98 10.14 -5.04 5.97
N GLU A 99 10.65 -5.37 7.14
CA GLU A 99 9.79 -5.48 8.31
C GLU A 99 9.13 -4.15 8.65
N ASP A 100 9.94 -3.10 8.67
CA ASP A 100 9.41 -1.77 9.02
C ASP A 100 8.34 -1.34 8.02
N VAL A 101 8.58 -1.61 6.75
CA VAL A 101 7.61 -1.24 5.72
C VAL A 101 6.32 -2.04 5.88
N LYS A 102 6.43 -3.32 6.21
CA LYS A 102 5.24 -4.13 6.38
C LYS A 102 4.42 -3.68 7.57
N ILE A 103 5.09 -3.26 8.64
CA ILE A 103 4.39 -2.69 9.77
C ILE A 103 3.63 -1.44 9.35
N LEU A 104 4.30 -0.56 8.62
CA LEU A 104 3.70 0.67 8.15
C LEU A 104 2.51 0.39 7.25
N LEU A 105 2.66 -0.55 6.32
CA LEU A 105 1.56 -0.91 5.43
C LEU A 105 0.39 -1.52 6.21
N SER A 106 0.68 -2.30 7.23
CA SER A 106 -0.38 -2.85 8.07
C SER A 106 -1.14 -1.74 8.79
N GLU A 107 -0.43 -0.71 9.22
CA GLU A 107 -1.07 0.41 9.89
C GLU A 107 -1.96 1.20 8.94
N ILE A 108 -1.55 1.29 7.66
CA ILE A 108 -2.41 1.92 6.65
C ILE A 108 -3.65 1.06 6.44
N ARG A 109 -3.46 -0.24 6.29
CA ARG A 109 -4.58 -1.16 6.09
C ARG A 109 -5.56 -1.11 7.23
N ASP A 110 -5.04 -1.02 8.46
CA ASP A 110 -5.89 -1.07 9.65
C ASP A 110 -6.46 0.30 10.02
N GLY A 111 -6.12 1.32 9.28
CA GLY A 111 -6.71 2.64 9.51
C GLY A 111 -5.99 3.49 10.54
N LYS A 112 -4.85 3.05 11.02
CA LYS A 112 -4.09 3.86 11.97
C LYS A 112 -3.37 5.00 11.29
N ILE A 113 -3.01 4.81 10.03
CA ILE A 113 -2.43 5.85 9.20
C ILE A 113 -3.39 6.10 8.08
N SER A 114 -3.76 7.35 7.89
CA SER A 114 -4.75 7.73 6.89
C SER A 114 -4.07 8.32 5.67
N LEU A 115 -4.64 8.04 4.52
CA LEU A 115 -4.12 8.55 3.25
C LEU A 115 -4.99 9.70 2.78
N PHE A 116 -4.39 10.88 2.69
CA PHE A 116 -5.11 12.09 2.32
C PHE A 116 -4.72 12.58 0.94
N GLY A 117 -5.70 13.02 0.20
CA GLY A 117 -5.47 13.65 -1.09
C GLY A 117 -5.13 15.13 -0.95
N ASN A 118 -4.96 15.78 -2.09
CA ASN A 118 -4.64 17.21 -2.11
C ASN A 118 -5.77 18.06 -1.57
N ASP A 119 -6.99 17.56 -1.59
CA ASP A 119 -8.13 18.30 -1.07
C ASP A 119 -8.24 18.22 0.45
N GLY A 120 -7.33 17.53 1.11
CA GLY A 120 -7.36 17.42 2.56
C GLY A 120 -8.30 16.37 3.09
N HIS A 121 -8.95 15.63 2.22
CA HIS A 121 -9.85 14.57 2.64
C HIS A 121 -9.23 13.21 2.39
N LEU A 122 -9.75 12.20 3.06
CA LEU A 122 -9.30 10.83 2.82
C LEU A 122 -9.48 10.45 1.37
N LEU A 123 -8.54 9.66 0.86
CA LEU A 123 -8.74 9.07 -0.46
C LEU A 123 -9.96 8.16 -0.43
N PRO A 124 -10.58 7.94 -1.58
CA PRO A 124 -11.76 7.07 -1.62
C PRO A 124 -11.48 5.69 -1.00
N THR A 125 -12.39 5.25 -0.16
CA THR A 125 -12.25 3.97 0.50
C THR A 125 -13.11 2.93 -0.21
N VAL A 126 -12.71 1.69 -0.05
CA VAL A 126 -13.48 0.57 -0.57
C VAL A 126 -14.71 0.39 0.29
N GLN A 127 -15.86 0.33 -0.33
CA GLN A 127 -17.10 0.15 0.41
C GLN A 127 -17.30 -1.34 0.65
N GLN A 128 -17.57 -1.66 1.87
CA GLN A 128 -17.81 -3.05 2.23
C GLN A 128 -19.30 -3.31 2.14
N GLU A 129 -19.76 -3.32 0.94
CA GLU A 129 -21.20 -3.44 0.71
C GLU A 129 -21.76 -4.71 1.30
N ASP A 130 -21.01 -5.76 1.19
CA ASP A 130 -21.54 -7.02 1.62
C ASP A 130 -21.85 -7.05 3.09
N GLN A 131 -20.94 -6.53 3.86
CA GLN A 131 -21.15 -6.56 5.29
C GLN A 131 -22.29 -5.67 5.71
N SER A 132 -22.28 -4.47 5.18
CA SER A 132 -23.27 -3.53 5.64
C SER A 132 -24.65 -3.96 5.20
N SER A 133 -24.78 -4.32 3.96
CA SER A 133 -26.11 -4.58 3.48
C SER A 133 -26.71 -5.85 4.06
N GLY A 134 -25.89 -6.85 4.20
CA GLY A 134 -26.41 -8.10 4.71
C GLY A 134 -26.82 -8.03 6.14
N THR A 135 -25.99 -7.45 6.95
CA THR A 135 -26.25 -7.46 8.38
C THR A 135 -27.37 -6.48 8.75
N ILE A 136 -27.27 -5.31 8.18
CA ILE A 136 -28.19 -4.27 8.62
C ILE A 136 -29.61 -4.57 8.19
N ARG A 137 -29.75 -5.09 7.02
CA ARG A 137 -31.11 -5.34 6.55
C ARG A 137 -31.86 -6.29 7.41
N ALA A 138 -31.16 -7.19 8.03
CA ALA A 138 -31.84 -8.16 8.85
C ALA A 138 -32.59 -7.50 9.99
N TYR A 139 -32.16 -6.31 10.36
CA TYR A 139 -32.75 -5.69 11.53
C TYR A 139 -33.43 -4.39 11.26
N THR A 140 -33.19 -3.83 10.12
CA THR A 140 -33.77 -2.54 9.86
C THR A 140 -34.91 -2.61 8.90
N THR A 141 -35.29 -3.76 8.53
CA THR A 141 -36.37 -3.84 7.61
C THR A 141 -37.63 -3.40 8.25
N ASP A 142 -38.58 -3.31 7.46
CA ASP A 142 -39.85 -2.91 7.92
C ASP A 142 -40.51 -3.98 8.73
N GLU A 143 -39.94 -5.14 8.75
CA GLU A 143 -40.51 -6.17 9.55
C GLU A 143 -40.35 -5.85 11.00
N PRO A 144 -41.43 -5.89 11.73
CA PRO A 144 -41.30 -5.71 13.16
C PRO A 144 -40.57 -6.89 13.76
N PRO A 145 -40.04 -6.72 14.93
CA PRO A 145 -39.36 -7.82 15.60
C PRO A 145 -40.30 -8.98 15.71
N ARG A 146 -39.76 -10.13 15.49
CA ARG A 146 -40.57 -11.30 15.55
C ARG A 146 -41.06 -11.61 16.93
N PHE A 147 -40.46 -10.99 17.88
CA PHE A 147 -40.83 -11.30 19.23
C PHE A 147 -41.55 -10.20 19.89
N SER A 148 -42.35 -9.54 19.19
CA SER A 148 -43.12 -8.50 19.82
C SER A 148 -44.02 -9.11 20.87
N VAL A 149 -44.38 -8.32 21.79
CA VAL A 149 -45.24 -8.77 22.86
C VAL A 149 -46.56 -9.31 22.33
N ASP A 150 -46.88 -8.79 21.22
CA ASP A 150 -48.15 -9.19 20.68
C ASP A 150 -48.20 -10.64 20.24
N ASP A 151 -46.99 -11.09 19.95
CA ASP A 151 -47.02 -12.43 19.51
C ASP A 151 -47.41 -13.38 20.55
N ASN A 152 -47.60 -13.02 21.51
CA ASN A 152 -47.88 -13.73 22.53
C ASN A 152 -48.12 -14.59 22.79
N PHE A 153 -47.98 -14.60 22.71
CA PHE A 153 -48.03 -15.60 23.35
C PHE A 153 -49.22 -15.96 23.98
#